data_1e7fa0579aaee64bcd4d50c4e8ca25ef
#
_entry.id   1e7fa0579aaee64bcd4d50c4e8ca25ef
#
_cell.length_a   1.000
_cell.length_b   1.000
_cell.length_c   1.000
_cell.angle_alpha   90.00
_cell.angle_beta   90.00
_cell.angle_gamma   90.00
#
_symmetry.space_group_name_H-M   'P 1'
#
loop_
_entity.id
_entity.type
_entity.pdbx_description
1 polymer ?
#
loop_
_entity_poly.entity_id
_entity_poly.type
_entity_poly.pdbx_seq_one_letter_code
_entity_poly.pdbx_strand_id
1 'polypeptide(L)'
;MVETIQSGSAAEATDPRILRSRQMLMEALARLLDRKEFEGISVQEIADEATLNRATFYLHYADKNALLHAMTAARFRALIARRGLSFTDCDGALRAIALGVCDYLAETTGCPSQLTRMPLEGSIIPVVEGMFLEGAAHHPAQPGVDPALLGTTAAWAIFGAARRWLQTPDRIPAEEMAARIEAMVKPIFLTASM
;
A
#
# COMPACT_ATOMS: atom_id res chain seq x y z
N MET A 1 5.94 -41.21 14.12
CA MET A 1 4.89 -40.99 13.10
C MET A 1 4.28 -39.62 13.38
N VAL A 2 4.85 -38.58 12.78
CA VAL A 2 4.31 -37.21 12.80
C VAL A 2 4.34 -36.72 11.35
N GLU A 3 3.19 -36.83 10.67
CA GLU A 3 2.97 -36.38 9.32
C GLU A 3 2.74 -34.86 9.26
N THR A 4 3.62 -34.23 8.61
CA THR A 4 3.55 -33.13 7.60
C THR A 4 2.16 -32.50 7.42
N ILE A 5 1.96 -31.30 8.01
CA ILE A 5 0.94 -30.34 7.58
C ILE A 5 1.66 -29.01 7.26
N GLN A 6 2.27 -28.92 6.09
CA GLN A 6 2.75 -27.65 5.52
C GLN A 6 2.90 -27.76 3.99
N SER A 7 1.80 -27.75 3.25
CA SER A 7 1.86 -27.55 1.79
C SER A 7 0.61 -26.89 1.19
N GLY A 8 -0.33 -26.36 2.00
CA GLY A 8 -1.55 -25.73 1.51
C GLY A 8 -1.43 -24.27 1.07
N SER A 9 -0.54 -23.49 1.69
CA SER A 9 -0.59 -22.02 1.62
C SER A 9 -0.14 -21.39 0.29
N ALA A 10 0.86 -21.94 -0.38
CA ALA A 10 1.40 -21.33 -1.61
C ALA A 10 0.58 -21.70 -2.88
N ALA A 11 0.00 -22.89 -2.91
CA ALA A 11 -0.83 -23.36 -4.03
C ALA A 11 -2.21 -22.68 -4.03
N GLU A 12 -2.79 -22.40 -2.84
CA GLU A 12 -4.06 -21.66 -2.71
C GLU A 12 -3.96 -20.20 -3.20
N ALA A 13 -2.82 -19.55 -2.99
CA ALA A 13 -2.60 -18.16 -3.45
C ALA A 13 -2.55 -18.04 -4.98
N THR A 14 -2.37 -19.13 -5.70
CA THR A 14 -2.18 -19.16 -7.16
C THR A 14 -3.43 -19.68 -7.91
N ASP A 15 -4.45 -20.16 -7.22
CA ASP A 15 -5.69 -20.61 -7.88
C ASP A 15 -6.36 -19.44 -8.61
N PRO A 16 -6.58 -19.54 -9.95
CA PRO A 16 -7.21 -18.50 -10.75
C PRO A 16 -8.59 -18.07 -10.23
N ARG A 17 -9.33 -18.95 -9.57
CA ARG A 17 -10.64 -18.66 -8.99
C ARG A 17 -10.50 -17.71 -7.80
N ILE A 18 -9.51 -17.95 -6.94
CA ILE A 18 -9.20 -17.09 -5.80
C ILE A 18 -8.79 -15.70 -6.27
N LEU A 19 -7.88 -15.62 -7.25
CA LEU A 19 -7.43 -14.34 -7.82
C LEU A 19 -8.60 -13.57 -8.44
N ARG A 20 -9.48 -14.25 -9.17
CA ARG A 20 -10.67 -13.63 -9.76
C ARG A 20 -11.62 -13.08 -8.71
N SER A 21 -11.92 -13.85 -7.65
CA SER A 21 -12.80 -13.39 -6.58
C SER A 21 -12.22 -12.18 -5.84
N ARG A 22 -10.90 -12.18 -5.56
CA ARG A 22 -10.21 -11.03 -4.98
C ARG A 22 -10.29 -9.79 -5.86
N GLN A 23 -10.09 -9.95 -7.17
CA GLN A 23 -10.20 -8.87 -8.13
C GLN A 23 -11.62 -8.29 -8.18
N MET A 24 -12.65 -9.15 -8.22
CA MET A 24 -14.06 -8.73 -8.21
C MET A 24 -14.41 -7.93 -6.96
N LEU A 25 -13.91 -8.34 -5.78
CA LEU A 25 -14.12 -7.61 -4.52
C LEU A 25 -13.42 -6.24 -4.51
N MET A 26 -12.19 -6.15 -5.02
CA MET A 26 -11.48 -4.87 -5.13
C MET A 26 -12.18 -3.91 -6.10
N GLU A 27 -12.65 -4.39 -7.24
CA GLU A 27 -13.40 -3.59 -8.21
C GLU A 27 -14.76 -3.13 -7.65
N ALA A 28 -15.44 -3.99 -6.90
CA ALA A 28 -16.69 -3.66 -6.23
C ALA A 28 -16.48 -2.55 -5.19
N LEU A 29 -15.44 -2.65 -4.35
CA LEU A 29 -15.11 -1.60 -3.40
C LEU A 29 -14.77 -0.28 -4.11
N ALA A 30 -14.02 -0.31 -5.20
CA ALA A 30 -13.70 0.88 -5.98
C ALA A 30 -14.99 1.57 -6.50
N ARG A 31 -15.94 0.81 -7.10
CA ARG A 31 -17.23 1.36 -7.56
C ARG A 31 -18.09 1.93 -6.43
N LEU A 32 -18.05 1.31 -5.24
CA LEU A 32 -18.78 1.82 -4.08
C LEU A 32 -18.17 3.13 -3.56
N LEU A 33 -16.84 3.25 -3.56
CA LEU A 33 -16.12 4.46 -3.16
C LEU A 33 -16.40 5.66 -4.10
N ASP A 34 -16.81 5.43 -5.34
CA ASP A 34 -17.26 6.51 -6.23
C ASP A 34 -18.58 7.15 -5.77
N ARG A 35 -19.36 6.44 -4.95
CA ARG A 35 -20.73 6.81 -4.56
C ARG A 35 -20.90 7.07 -3.06
N LYS A 36 -20.04 6.49 -2.22
CA LYS A 36 -20.18 6.50 -0.75
C LYS A 36 -18.84 6.71 -0.05
N GLU A 37 -18.92 7.27 1.16
CA GLU A 37 -17.80 7.28 2.10
C GLU A 37 -17.46 5.85 2.54
N PHE A 38 -16.18 5.53 2.71
CA PHE A 38 -15.72 4.20 3.10
C PHE A 38 -16.37 3.69 4.38
N GLU A 39 -16.56 4.58 5.36
CA GLU A 39 -17.18 4.21 6.65
C GLU A 39 -18.62 3.72 6.49
N GLY A 40 -19.34 4.28 5.53
CA GLY A 40 -20.73 3.89 5.21
C GLY A 40 -20.85 2.65 4.32
N ILE A 41 -19.75 2.04 3.89
CA ILE A 41 -19.77 0.82 3.07
C ILE A 41 -19.69 -0.41 3.99
N SER A 42 -20.64 -1.34 3.82
CA SER A 42 -20.66 -2.62 4.54
C SER A 42 -20.06 -3.76 3.70
N VAL A 43 -19.61 -4.82 4.38
CA VAL A 43 -19.13 -6.06 3.72
C VAL A 43 -20.24 -6.69 2.87
N GLN A 44 -21.50 -6.58 3.29
CA GLN A 44 -22.62 -7.10 2.50
C GLN A 44 -22.75 -6.37 1.17
N GLU A 45 -22.71 -5.03 1.18
CA GLU A 45 -22.76 -4.22 -0.05
C GLU A 45 -21.60 -4.52 -1.00
N ILE A 46 -20.38 -4.75 -0.46
CA ILE A 46 -19.23 -5.13 -1.27
C ILE A 46 -19.45 -6.49 -1.93
N ALA A 47 -19.95 -7.47 -1.18
CA ALA A 47 -20.23 -8.80 -1.71
C ALA A 47 -21.34 -8.77 -2.78
N ASP A 48 -22.42 -8.04 -2.53
CA ASP A 48 -23.53 -7.87 -3.47
C ASP A 48 -23.08 -7.16 -4.75
N GLU A 49 -22.32 -6.07 -4.64
CA GLU A 49 -21.73 -5.33 -5.77
C GLU A 49 -20.75 -6.19 -6.58
N ALA A 50 -20.04 -7.12 -5.91
CA ALA A 50 -19.15 -8.10 -6.54
C ALA A 50 -19.90 -9.31 -7.12
N THR A 51 -21.22 -9.43 -6.92
CA THR A 51 -21.99 -10.64 -7.25
C THR A 51 -21.44 -11.91 -6.59
N LEU A 52 -20.95 -11.77 -5.37
CA LEU A 52 -20.39 -12.85 -4.56
C LEU A 52 -21.18 -13.02 -3.26
N ASN A 53 -21.05 -14.20 -2.65
CA ASN A 53 -21.60 -14.45 -1.33
C ASN A 53 -20.73 -13.78 -0.25
N ARG A 54 -21.36 -13.25 0.82
CA ARG A 54 -20.65 -12.71 1.99
C ARG A 54 -19.66 -13.71 2.60
N ALA A 55 -19.96 -15.00 2.60
CA ALA A 55 -19.03 -16.03 3.04
C ALA A 55 -17.76 -16.06 2.16
N THR A 56 -17.90 -15.85 0.85
CA THR A 56 -16.75 -15.75 -0.07
C THR A 56 -15.87 -14.55 0.25
N PHE A 57 -16.46 -13.41 0.67
CA PHE A 57 -15.67 -12.27 1.14
C PHE A 57 -14.74 -12.69 2.28
N TYR A 58 -15.28 -13.34 3.32
CA TYR A 58 -14.51 -13.74 4.50
C TYR A 58 -13.49 -14.86 4.26
N LEU A 59 -13.59 -15.60 3.14
CA LEU A 59 -12.53 -16.50 2.70
C LEU A 59 -11.28 -15.75 2.25
N HIS A 60 -11.42 -14.49 1.81
CA HIS A 60 -10.33 -13.71 1.22
C HIS A 60 -9.83 -12.57 2.11
N TYR A 61 -10.73 -11.96 2.88
CA TYR A 61 -10.45 -10.77 3.69
C TYR A 61 -11.15 -10.85 5.04
N ALA A 62 -10.42 -10.54 6.11
CA ALA A 62 -10.97 -10.53 7.46
C ALA A 62 -12.07 -9.48 7.64
N ASP A 63 -11.89 -8.31 7.01
CA ASP A 63 -12.81 -7.18 7.06
C ASP A 63 -12.63 -6.25 5.85
N LYS A 64 -13.42 -5.17 5.78
CA LYS A 64 -13.34 -4.17 4.71
C LYS A 64 -12.02 -3.39 4.70
N ASN A 65 -11.34 -3.26 5.86
CA ASN A 65 -10.04 -2.58 5.94
C ASN A 65 -8.95 -3.44 5.30
N ALA A 66 -8.97 -4.76 5.52
CA ALA A 66 -8.07 -5.71 4.86
C ALA A 66 -8.23 -5.67 3.33
N LEU A 67 -9.47 -5.56 2.83
CA LEU A 67 -9.74 -5.39 1.41
C LEU A 67 -9.23 -4.05 0.89
N LEU A 68 -9.48 -2.94 1.61
CA LEU A 68 -8.98 -1.61 1.24
C LEU A 68 -7.45 -1.59 1.19
N HIS A 69 -6.79 -2.18 2.19
CA HIS A 69 -5.33 -2.33 2.21
C HIS A 69 -4.83 -3.09 0.98
N ALA A 70 -5.43 -4.24 0.65
CA ALA A 70 -5.04 -5.04 -0.51
C ALA A 70 -5.24 -4.27 -1.83
N MET A 71 -6.36 -3.55 -1.98
CA MET A 71 -6.65 -2.70 -3.14
C MET A 71 -5.62 -1.58 -3.27
N THR A 72 -5.30 -0.89 -2.17
CA THR A 72 -4.30 0.18 -2.14
C THR A 72 -2.92 -0.36 -2.50
N ALA A 73 -2.52 -1.50 -1.92
CA ALA A 73 -1.24 -2.14 -2.22
C ALA A 73 -1.12 -2.55 -3.70
N ALA A 74 -2.18 -3.12 -4.27
CA ALA A 74 -2.20 -3.48 -5.69
C ALA A 74 -2.05 -2.26 -6.60
N ARG A 75 -2.81 -1.18 -6.32
CA ARG A 75 -2.72 0.08 -7.07
C ARG A 75 -1.35 0.72 -6.94
N PHE A 76 -0.79 0.75 -5.74
CA PHE A 76 0.53 1.31 -5.47
C PHE A 76 1.64 0.54 -6.22
N ARG A 77 1.63 -0.81 -6.18
CA ARG A 77 2.58 -1.63 -6.95
C ARG A 77 2.44 -1.38 -8.46
N ALA A 78 1.22 -1.22 -8.97
CA ALA A 78 1.00 -0.90 -10.37
C ALA A 78 1.57 0.48 -10.76
N LEU A 79 1.48 1.49 -9.89
CA LEU A 79 2.08 2.81 -10.10
C LEU A 79 3.60 2.72 -10.23
N ILE A 80 4.25 2.01 -9.30
CA ILE A 80 5.70 1.80 -9.31
C ILE A 80 6.12 1.04 -10.58
N ALA A 81 5.40 -0.02 -10.94
CA ALA A 81 5.70 -0.82 -12.13
C ALA A 81 5.58 0.00 -13.41
N ARG A 82 4.60 0.90 -13.53
CA ARG A 82 4.45 1.81 -14.69
C ARG A 82 5.65 2.74 -14.88
N ARG A 83 6.34 3.09 -13.79
CA ARG A 83 7.55 3.91 -13.83
C ARG A 83 8.81 3.12 -14.16
N GLY A 84 8.72 1.80 -14.35
CA GLY A 84 9.87 0.92 -14.55
C GLY A 84 10.81 0.86 -13.35
N LEU A 85 10.33 1.23 -12.16
CA LEU A 85 11.09 1.21 -10.92
C LEU A 85 11.02 -0.19 -10.31
N SER A 86 12.15 -0.67 -9.82
CA SER A 86 12.25 -1.96 -9.12
C SER A 86 12.82 -1.74 -7.72
N PHE A 87 12.49 -2.65 -6.80
CA PHE A 87 13.00 -2.63 -5.43
C PHE A 87 14.30 -3.41 -5.27
N THR A 88 15.02 -3.66 -6.38
CA THR A 88 16.23 -4.50 -6.39
C THR A 88 17.44 -3.84 -5.73
N ASP A 89 17.46 -2.51 -5.65
CA ASP A 89 18.52 -1.74 -5.02
C ASP A 89 17.98 -0.95 -3.82
N CYS A 90 18.65 -1.04 -2.67
CA CYS A 90 18.29 -0.24 -1.49
C CYS A 90 18.28 1.26 -1.76
N ASP A 91 19.18 1.75 -2.61
CA ASP A 91 19.27 3.17 -2.97
C ASP A 91 18.13 3.62 -3.88
N GLY A 92 17.62 2.75 -4.76
CA GLY A 92 16.48 3.05 -5.64
C GLY A 92 15.12 2.85 -4.97
N ALA A 93 15.03 1.93 -4.02
CA ALA A 93 13.76 1.54 -3.40
C ALA A 93 13.08 2.70 -2.66
N LEU A 94 13.83 3.46 -1.86
CA LEU A 94 13.30 4.61 -1.11
C LEU A 94 12.72 5.68 -2.04
N ARG A 95 13.45 6.00 -3.11
CA ARG A 95 13.00 6.95 -4.13
C ARG A 95 11.77 6.44 -4.89
N ALA A 96 11.74 5.14 -5.21
CA ALA A 96 10.60 4.50 -5.87
C ALA A 96 9.34 4.56 -4.99
N ILE A 97 9.47 4.28 -3.70
CA ILE A 97 8.38 4.39 -2.73
C ILE A 97 7.91 5.85 -2.62
N ALA A 98 8.83 6.81 -2.45
CA ALA A 98 8.47 8.23 -2.34
C ALA A 98 7.74 8.74 -3.59
N LEU A 99 8.21 8.35 -4.79
CA LEU A 99 7.57 8.70 -6.05
C LEU A 99 6.19 8.03 -6.18
N GLY A 100 6.09 6.76 -5.80
CA GLY A 100 4.82 6.04 -5.78
C GLY A 100 3.78 6.71 -4.86
N VAL A 101 4.19 7.22 -3.69
CA VAL A 101 3.30 7.97 -2.78
C VAL A 101 2.87 9.30 -3.41
N CYS A 102 3.79 10.04 -4.04
CA CYS A 102 3.44 11.27 -4.75
C CYS A 102 2.44 11.02 -5.88
N ASP A 103 2.66 9.99 -6.70
CA ASP A 103 1.76 9.60 -7.80
C ASP A 103 0.40 9.13 -7.28
N TYR A 104 0.40 8.29 -6.24
CA TYR A 104 -0.83 7.80 -5.61
C TYR A 104 -1.69 8.96 -5.09
N LEU A 105 -1.10 9.89 -4.39
CA LEU A 105 -1.79 11.08 -3.90
C LEU A 105 -2.26 11.97 -5.05
N ALA A 106 -1.45 12.21 -6.07
CA ALA A 106 -1.80 13.04 -7.22
C ALA A 106 -2.96 12.44 -8.04
N GLU A 107 -2.95 11.14 -8.30
CA GLU A 107 -4.04 10.45 -9.00
C GLU A 107 -5.35 10.47 -8.21
N THR A 108 -5.24 10.26 -6.90
CA THR A 108 -6.41 10.25 -6.02
C THR A 108 -7.02 11.66 -5.88
N THR A 109 -6.21 12.75 -5.97
CA THR A 109 -6.70 14.15 -5.97
C THR A 109 -7.26 14.60 -7.30
N GLY A 110 -6.90 13.96 -8.41
CA GLY A 110 -7.50 14.20 -9.71
C GLY A 110 -8.99 13.82 -9.78
N CYS A 111 -9.47 13.03 -8.80
CA CYS A 111 -10.88 12.66 -8.62
C CYS A 111 -11.35 13.14 -7.23
N PRO A 112 -11.78 14.41 -7.08
CA PRO A 112 -12.10 15.02 -5.77
C PRO A 112 -13.08 14.21 -4.92
N SER A 113 -13.95 13.41 -5.56
CA SER A 113 -14.93 12.58 -4.88
C SER A 113 -14.33 11.38 -4.14
N GLN A 114 -13.19 10.84 -4.57
CA GLN A 114 -12.58 9.67 -3.93
C GLN A 114 -11.69 10.05 -2.73
N LEU A 115 -11.02 11.20 -2.78
CA LEU A 115 -10.13 11.66 -1.71
C LEU A 115 -10.82 11.92 -0.39
N THR A 116 -12.02 12.51 -0.47
CA THR A 116 -12.82 12.81 0.71
C THR A 116 -13.44 11.54 1.29
N ARG A 117 -13.55 10.47 0.49
CA ARG A 117 -14.28 9.24 0.81
C ARG A 117 -13.41 8.10 1.32
N MET A 118 -12.08 8.19 1.14
CA MET A 118 -11.12 7.18 1.60
C MET A 118 -10.28 7.69 2.76
N PRO A 119 -10.03 6.86 3.78
CA PRO A 119 -9.05 7.16 4.83
C PRO A 119 -7.63 7.01 4.27
N LEU A 120 -7.10 8.04 3.57
CA LEU A 120 -5.82 7.97 2.85
C LEU A 120 -4.66 7.58 3.76
N GLU A 121 -4.61 8.15 4.97
CA GLU A 121 -3.57 7.82 5.96
C GLU A 121 -3.64 6.35 6.35
N GLY A 122 -4.84 5.88 6.69
CA GLY A 122 -5.09 4.47 7.07
C GLY A 122 -4.93 3.47 5.93
N SER A 123 -4.92 3.92 4.67
CA SER A 123 -4.78 3.03 3.52
C SER A 123 -3.35 2.94 2.98
N ILE A 124 -2.63 4.07 2.84
CA ILE A 124 -1.31 4.10 2.19
C ILE A 124 -0.15 3.85 3.17
N ILE A 125 -0.24 4.37 4.41
CA ILE A 125 0.83 4.23 5.38
C ILE A 125 1.13 2.75 5.69
N PRO A 126 0.13 1.89 6.00
CA PRO A 126 0.40 0.47 6.23
C PRO A 126 1.01 -0.25 5.01
N VAL A 127 0.68 0.18 3.79
CA VAL A 127 1.28 -0.37 2.57
C VAL A 127 2.77 -0.03 2.50
N VAL A 128 3.12 1.23 2.75
CA VAL A 128 4.52 1.70 2.73
C VAL A 128 5.32 1.06 3.87
N GLU A 129 4.75 0.96 5.08
CA GLU A 129 5.35 0.24 6.22
C GLU A 129 5.66 -1.21 5.86
N GLY A 130 4.69 -1.92 5.27
CA GLY A 130 4.87 -3.30 4.82
C GLY A 130 6.02 -3.45 3.83
N MET A 131 6.17 -2.52 2.89
CA MET A 131 7.28 -2.53 1.93
C MET A 131 8.65 -2.36 2.59
N PHE A 132 8.75 -1.48 3.60
CA PHE A 132 10.00 -1.34 4.37
C PHE A 132 10.31 -2.59 5.19
N LEU A 133 9.30 -3.23 5.78
CA LEU A 133 9.49 -4.48 6.53
C LEU A 133 9.89 -5.64 5.60
N GLU A 134 9.25 -5.76 4.43
CA GLU A 134 9.65 -6.73 3.41
C GLU A 134 11.10 -6.50 2.96
N GLY A 135 11.49 -5.23 2.73
CA GLY A 135 12.87 -4.87 2.40
C GLY A 135 13.85 -5.21 3.52
N ALA A 136 13.51 -4.88 4.77
CA ALA A 136 14.35 -5.17 5.94
C ALA A 136 14.59 -6.66 6.15
N ALA A 137 13.65 -7.53 5.82
CA ALA A 137 13.78 -8.97 5.94
C ALA A 137 14.89 -9.55 5.04
N HIS A 138 15.31 -8.83 4.00
CA HIS A 138 16.40 -9.22 3.09
C HIS A 138 17.77 -8.66 3.49
N HIS A 139 17.86 -7.92 4.60
CA HIS A 139 19.09 -7.34 5.11
C HIS A 139 19.44 -7.90 6.49
N PRO A 140 20.74 -7.99 6.85
CA PRO A 140 21.12 -8.41 8.19
C PRO A 140 20.53 -7.44 9.22
N ALA A 141 19.95 -8.01 10.29
CA ALA A 141 19.38 -7.23 11.38
C ALA A 141 20.43 -6.32 12.00
N GLN A 142 20.13 -5.04 12.12
CA GLN A 142 21.01 -4.09 12.78
C GLN A 142 20.77 -4.16 14.30
N PRO A 143 21.83 -4.39 15.13
CA PRO A 143 21.67 -4.46 16.57
C PRO A 143 21.10 -3.16 17.14
N GLY A 144 20.07 -3.28 17.99
CA GLY A 144 19.47 -2.14 18.68
C GLY A 144 18.48 -1.31 17.87
N VAL A 145 18.17 -1.70 16.65
CA VAL A 145 17.20 -1.01 15.77
C VAL A 145 15.97 -1.87 15.59
N ASP A 146 14.81 -1.31 15.89
CA ASP A 146 13.51 -1.93 15.58
C ASP A 146 13.13 -1.61 14.12
N PRO A 147 13.12 -2.59 13.20
CA PRO A 147 12.74 -2.39 11.81
C PRO A 147 11.32 -1.85 11.64
N ALA A 148 10.39 -2.23 12.55
CA ALA A 148 9.02 -1.74 12.51
C ALA A 148 8.96 -0.24 12.81
N LEU A 149 9.70 0.21 13.83
CA LEU A 149 9.77 1.64 14.17
C LEU A 149 10.38 2.47 13.04
N LEU A 150 11.45 1.96 12.40
CA LEU A 150 12.05 2.62 11.24
C LEU A 150 11.07 2.71 10.07
N GLY A 151 10.41 1.61 9.73
CA GLY A 151 9.42 1.55 8.66
C GLY A 151 8.27 2.53 8.89
N THR A 152 7.73 2.55 10.11
CA THR A 152 6.67 3.49 10.52
C THR A 152 7.15 4.93 10.40
N THR A 153 8.33 5.25 10.94
CA THR A 153 8.87 6.63 10.89
C THR A 153 9.06 7.08 9.44
N ALA A 154 9.65 6.25 8.59
CA ALA A 154 9.86 6.55 7.18
C ALA A 154 8.52 6.73 6.42
N ALA A 155 7.55 5.84 6.65
CA ALA A 155 6.24 5.91 6.00
C ALA A 155 5.51 7.21 6.32
N TRP A 156 5.48 7.63 7.59
CA TRP A 156 4.88 8.90 8.00
C TRP A 156 5.62 10.10 7.45
N ALA A 157 6.96 10.09 7.43
CA ALA A 157 7.77 11.18 6.87
C ALA A 157 7.50 11.34 5.36
N ILE A 158 7.49 10.24 4.60
CA ILE A 158 7.19 10.25 3.15
C ILE A 158 5.78 10.76 2.91
N PHE A 159 4.78 10.21 3.61
CA PHE A 159 3.38 10.60 3.43
C PHE A 159 3.17 12.08 3.77
N GLY A 160 3.68 12.55 4.92
CA GLY A 160 3.56 13.94 5.34
C GLY A 160 4.18 14.93 4.34
N ALA A 161 5.37 14.62 3.84
CA ALA A 161 6.06 15.44 2.84
C ALA A 161 5.31 15.45 1.50
N ALA A 162 4.85 14.30 1.00
CA ALA A 162 4.10 14.19 -0.23
C ALA A 162 2.74 14.90 -0.13
N ARG A 163 2.03 14.77 1.00
CA ARG A 163 0.78 15.50 1.27
C ARG A 163 0.99 17.02 1.27
N ARG A 164 2.05 17.50 1.92
CA ARG A 164 2.41 18.93 1.92
C ARG A 164 2.71 19.44 0.50
N TRP A 165 3.48 18.66 -0.27
CA TRP A 165 3.78 18.97 -1.67
C TRP A 165 2.50 19.08 -2.50
N LEU A 166 1.58 18.14 -2.34
CA LEU A 166 0.31 18.12 -3.08
C LEU A 166 -0.53 19.38 -2.84
N GLN A 167 -0.49 19.91 -1.61
CA GLN A 167 -1.23 21.13 -1.19
C GLN A 167 -0.54 22.43 -1.60
N THR A 168 0.68 22.35 -2.17
CA THR A 168 1.45 23.55 -2.56
C THR A 168 1.01 24.00 -3.95
N PRO A 169 0.57 25.26 -4.15
CA PRO A 169 0.37 25.84 -5.47
C PRO A 169 1.69 25.79 -6.27
N ASP A 170 1.58 25.63 -7.58
CA ASP A 170 2.75 25.59 -8.50
C ASP A 170 3.86 24.62 -8.06
N ARG A 171 3.43 23.45 -7.55
CA ARG A 171 4.32 22.43 -7.01
C ARG A 171 5.31 21.92 -8.05
N ILE A 172 6.51 21.62 -7.60
CA ILE A 172 7.56 20.96 -8.41
C ILE A 172 7.08 19.59 -8.92
N PRO A 173 7.70 19.03 -9.98
CA PRO A 173 7.40 17.69 -10.47
C PRO A 173 7.54 16.62 -9.37
N ALA A 174 6.77 15.54 -9.49
CA ALA A 174 6.78 14.44 -8.52
C ALA A 174 8.16 13.79 -8.38
N GLU A 175 8.90 13.68 -9.48
CA GLU A 175 10.27 13.14 -9.52
C GLU A 175 11.25 13.97 -8.68
N GLU A 176 11.14 15.30 -8.76
CA GLU A 176 11.97 16.19 -7.96
C GLU A 176 11.58 16.14 -6.49
N MET A 177 10.26 16.06 -6.20
CA MET A 177 9.79 15.91 -4.82
C MET A 177 10.23 14.59 -4.21
N ALA A 178 10.15 13.49 -4.96
CA ALA A 178 10.63 12.19 -4.51
C ALA A 178 12.13 12.20 -4.18
N ALA A 179 12.95 12.88 -4.98
CA ALA A 179 14.37 13.04 -4.68
C ALA A 179 14.63 13.85 -3.39
N ARG A 180 13.83 14.89 -3.14
CA ARG A 180 13.90 15.66 -1.88
C ARG A 180 13.46 14.83 -0.68
N ILE A 181 12.38 14.05 -0.81
CA ILE A 181 11.91 13.13 0.23
C ILE A 181 12.99 12.09 0.54
N GLU A 182 13.57 11.47 -0.49
CA GLU A 182 14.68 10.52 -0.34
C GLU A 182 15.84 11.11 0.47
N ALA A 183 16.28 12.30 0.11
CA ALA A 183 17.37 12.98 0.81
C ALA A 183 17.07 13.25 2.30
N MET A 184 15.80 13.55 2.63
CA MET A 184 15.35 13.78 4.01
C MET A 184 15.17 12.49 4.81
N VAL A 185 14.73 11.41 4.18
CA VAL A 185 14.37 10.15 4.86
C VAL A 185 15.56 9.20 4.93
N LYS A 186 16.46 9.19 3.95
CA LYS A 186 17.65 8.33 3.91
C LYS A 186 18.48 8.36 5.19
N PRO A 187 18.74 9.52 5.84
CA PRO A 187 19.48 9.56 7.11
C PRO A 187 18.84 8.75 8.25
N ILE A 188 17.52 8.57 8.28
CA ILE A 188 16.82 7.77 9.30
C ILE A 188 17.36 6.34 9.32
N PHE A 189 17.66 5.78 8.13
CA PHE A 189 18.20 4.43 8.00
C PHE A 189 19.72 4.36 8.28
N LEU A 190 20.45 5.47 8.08
CA LEU A 190 21.90 5.53 8.28
C LEU A 190 22.27 5.75 9.76
N THR A 191 21.53 6.59 10.48
CA THR A 191 21.76 6.88 11.91
C THR A 191 21.47 5.71 12.82
N ALA A 192 20.68 4.76 12.38
CA ALA A 192 20.39 3.53 13.12
C ALA A 192 21.58 2.55 13.13
N SER A 193 22.66 2.84 12.38
CA SER A 193 23.87 2.00 12.27
C SER A 193 25.00 2.43 13.22
N MET A 194 24.78 3.44 14.08
CA MET A 194 25.74 3.89 15.11
C MET A 194 25.29 3.42 16.48
#